data_045f995d9f23bf1dbb663cf712100e32
#
_entry.id   045f995d9f23bf1dbb663cf712100e32
#
_cell.length_a   1.000
_cell.length_b   1.000
_cell.length_c   1.000
_cell.angle_alpha   90.00
_cell.angle_beta   90.00
_cell.angle_gamma   90.00
#
_symmetry.space_group_name_H-M   'P 1'
#
loop_
_entity.id
_entity.type
_entity.pdbx_description
1 polymer ?
#
loop_
_entity_poly.entity_id
_entity_poly.type
_entity_poly.pdbx_seq_one_letter_code
_entity_poly.pdbx_strand_id
1 'polypeptide(L)'
;SLDDDASLRMEFIRRSLVHHIEKCLPYREFAERCGFRPRDLRAPEDMINVPQFPAMAFKTVRTLMSCSPEAVAKRCTSSGTMGRISEVMRDQLTIDRMLSSIRWGTELLGHWNDDDVAVLNLGPNQEEAGDLWFAYVSTLLETFYSTSHMVRNGRFNVHQAGDVLNDLEE
;
A
#
# COMPACT_ATOMS: atom_id res chain seq x y z
N SER A 1 7.47 -26.39 0.51
CA SER A 1 7.81 -26.49 1.93
C SER A 1 8.07 -25.11 2.51
N LEU A 2 8.14 -24.96 3.85
CA LEU A 2 8.41 -23.67 4.50
C LEU A 2 9.78 -23.09 4.09
N ASP A 3 10.73 -23.94 3.79
CA ASP A 3 12.08 -23.55 3.34
C ASP A 3 12.07 -22.99 1.91
N ASP A 4 11.24 -23.54 1.03
CA ASP A 4 11.06 -23.00 -0.33
C ASP A 4 10.46 -21.60 -0.28
N ASP A 5 9.51 -21.34 0.64
CA ASP A 5 8.92 -20.04 0.85
C ASP A 5 9.93 -19.00 1.37
N ALA A 6 10.83 -19.39 2.27
CA ALA A 6 11.87 -18.51 2.81
C ALA A 6 12.85 -18.10 1.70
N SER A 7 13.29 -19.04 0.88
CA SER A 7 14.18 -18.79 -0.25
C SER A 7 13.54 -17.85 -1.27
N LEU A 8 12.26 -18.07 -1.61
CA LEU A 8 11.52 -17.24 -2.55
C LEU A 8 11.35 -15.80 -2.01
N ARG A 9 11.03 -15.65 -0.71
CA ARG A 9 10.95 -14.33 -0.07
C ARG A 9 12.26 -13.57 -0.13
N MET A 10 13.39 -14.25 0.17
CA MET A 10 14.71 -13.65 0.12
C MET A 10 15.06 -13.18 -1.30
N GLU A 11 14.69 -13.95 -2.31
CA GLU A 11 14.90 -13.56 -3.72
C GLU A 11 14.09 -12.30 -4.08
N PHE A 12 12.80 -12.24 -3.70
CA PHE A 12 11.98 -11.05 -3.94
C PHE A 12 12.50 -9.81 -3.22
N ILE A 13 12.94 -9.96 -1.98
CA ILE A 13 13.51 -8.85 -1.21
C ILE A 13 14.81 -8.35 -1.89
N ARG A 14 15.68 -9.27 -2.30
CA ARG A 14 16.92 -8.93 -3.01
C ARG A 14 16.64 -8.18 -4.30
N ARG A 15 15.70 -8.66 -5.12
CA ARG A 15 15.28 -7.97 -6.36
C ARG A 15 14.73 -6.59 -6.10
N SER A 16 13.89 -6.44 -5.07
CA SER A 16 13.36 -5.13 -4.67
C SER A 16 14.47 -4.18 -4.23
N LEU A 17 15.44 -4.64 -3.45
CA LEU A 17 16.58 -3.84 -3.02
C LEU A 17 17.45 -3.41 -4.20
N VAL A 18 17.73 -4.30 -5.14
CA VAL A 18 18.45 -3.96 -6.38
C VAL A 18 17.70 -2.87 -7.13
N HIS A 19 16.40 -3.05 -7.35
CA HIS A 19 15.56 -2.08 -8.03
C HIS A 19 15.60 -0.69 -7.34
N HIS A 20 15.43 -0.66 -6.03
CA HIS A 20 15.45 0.61 -5.29
C HIS A 20 16.82 1.28 -5.28
N ILE A 21 17.90 0.54 -5.16
CA ILE A 21 19.26 1.08 -5.22
C ILE A 21 19.58 1.61 -6.63
N GLU A 22 19.11 0.95 -7.67
CA GLU A 22 19.33 1.40 -9.05
C GLU A 22 18.50 2.62 -9.43
N LYS A 23 17.27 2.71 -8.94
CA LYS A 23 16.29 3.71 -9.41
C LYS A 23 16.08 4.87 -8.45
N CYS A 24 16.37 4.73 -7.16
CA CYS A 24 16.18 5.78 -6.15
C CYS A 24 17.55 6.29 -5.68
N LEU A 25 18.00 7.41 -6.25
CA LEU A 25 19.31 7.99 -5.92
C LEU A 25 19.49 8.24 -4.40
N PRO A 26 18.53 8.85 -3.67
CA PRO A 26 18.70 9.05 -2.23
C PRO A 26 18.86 7.75 -1.45
N TYR A 27 18.18 6.66 -1.87
CA TYR A 27 18.33 5.36 -1.21
C TYR A 27 19.68 4.72 -1.54
N ARG A 28 20.14 4.84 -2.77
CA ARG A 28 21.48 4.38 -3.16
C ARG A 28 22.56 5.01 -2.31
N GLU A 29 22.60 6.33 -2.24
CA GLU A 29 23.60 7.08 -1.46
C GLU A 29 23.55 6.71 0.04
N PHE A 30 22.36 6.47 0.56
CA PHE A 30 22.18 6.03 1.94
C PHE A 30 22.73 4.62 2.15
N ALA A 31 22.40 3.68 1.28
CA ALA A 31 22.88 2.30 1.35
C ALA A 31 24.41 2.23 1.22
N GLU A 32 24.99 3.00 0.31
CA GLU A 32 26.45 3.13 0.13
C GLU A 32 27.14 3.66 1.40
N ARG A 33 26.58 4.69 2.03
CA ARG A 33 27.09 5.21 3.32
C ARG A 33 27.01 4.19 4.46
N CYS A 34 26.01 3.32 4.43
CA CYS A 34 25.90 2.21 5.37
C CYS A 34 26.81 1.02 5.01
N GLY A 35 27.53 1.07 3.88
CA GLY A 35 28.38 -0.01 3.39
C GLY A 35 27.59 -1.24 2.89
N PHE A 36 26.27 -1.10 2.66
CA PHE A 36 25.40 -2.20 2.27
C PHE A 36 25.36 -2.40 0.76
N ARG A 37 25.34 -3.66 0.34
CA ARG A 37 25.12 -4.09 -1.03
C ARG A 37 24.09 -5.22 -1.07
N PRO A 38 23.17 -5.28 -2.04
CA PRO A 38 22.15 -6.34 -2.12
C PRO A 38 22.73 -7.77 -2.12
N ARG A 39 23.96 -7.96 -2.63
CA ARG A 39 24.66 -9.25 -2.63
C ARG A 39 25.07 -9.73 -1.23
N ASP A 40 25.09 -8.85 -0.25
CA ASP A 40 25.43 -9.19 1.12
C ASP A 40 24.22 -9.81 1.85
N LEU A 41 23.03 -9.70 1.28
CA LEU A 41 21.81 -10.36 1.75
C LEU A 41 21.77 -11.82 1.27
N ARG A 42 22.30 -12.74 2.07
CA ARG A 42 22.44 -14.17 1.73
C ARG A 42 21.44 -15.06 2.46
N ALA A 43 21.14 -14.74 3.70
CA ALA A 43 20.24 -15.46 4.59
C ALA A 43 19.23 -14.52 5.26
N PRO A 44 18.13 -15.03 5.82
CA PRO A 44 17.13 -14.20 6.52
C PRO A 44 17.72 -13.34 7.64
N GLU A 45 18.76 -13.81 8.32
CA GLU A 45 19.44 -13.09 9.40
C GLU A 45 20.14 -11.81 8.91
N ASP A 46 20.54 -11.78 7.64
CA ASP A 46 21.18 -10.60 7.03
C ASP A 46 20.21 -9.42 6.85
N MET A 47 18.91 -9.66 6.99
CA MET A 47 17.88 -8.60 6.90
C MET A 47 18.09 -7.48 7.91
N ILE A 48 18.70 -7.76 9.04
CA ILE A 48 19.02 -6.74 10.07
C ILE A 48 20.00 -5.67 9.54
N ASN A 49 20.79 -6.01 8.53
CA ASN A 49 21.78 -5.14 7.92
C ASN A 49 21.22 -4.28 6.77
N VAL A 50 19.98 -4.52 6.36
CA VAL A 50 19.34 -3.75 5.28
C VAL A 50 19.11 -2.32 5.77
N PRO A 51 19.66 -1.30 5.10
CA PRO A 51 19.46 0.10 5.48
C PRO A 51 17.98 0.49 5.36
N GLN A 52 17.40 0.95 6.44
CA GLN A 52 16.01 1.37 6.50
C GLN A 52 15.91 2.88 6.62
N PHE A 53 15.20 3.52 5.70
CA PHE A 53 14.85 4.92 5.86
C PHE A 53 13.82 5.08 6.99
N PRO A 54 14.03 6.05 7.87
CA PRO A 54 12.99 6.40 8.83
C PRO A 54 11.76 6.95 8.09
N ALA A 55 10.56 6.72 8.61
CA ALA A 55 9.32 7.22 8.01
C ALA A 55 9.33 8.74 7.78
N MET A 56 10.13 9.48 8.56
CA MET A 56 10.33 10.91 8.38
C MET A 56 10.96 11.28 7.03
N ALA A 57 11.73 10.40 6.42
CA ALA A 57 12.32 10.64 5.10
C ALA A 57 11.24 10.90 4.03
N PHE A 58 10.13 10.18 4.08
CA PHE A 58 8.99 10.40 3.17
C PHE A 58 8.24 11.73 3.39
N LYS A 59 8.56 12.44 4.46
CA LYS A 59 8.02 13.78 4.77
C LYS A 59 8.97 14.92 4.37
N THR A 60 10.24 14.60 4.12
CA THR A 60 11.28 15.61 3.92
C THR A 60 11.97 15.50 2.58
N VAL A 61 12.05 14.31 2.00
CA VAL A 61 12.74 14.03 0.74
C VAL A 61 11.72 13.79 -0.38
N ARG A 62 11.49 14.80 -1.22
CA ARG A 62 10.49 14.74 -2.30
C ARG A 62 10.83 13.77 -3.43
N THR A 63 12.08 13.31 -3.52
CA THR A 63 12.57 12.45 -4.61
C THR A 63 12.72 11.00 -4.22
N LEU A 64 12.08 10.56 -3.12
CA LEU A 64 12.06 9.16 -2.69
C LEU A 64 11.09 8.37 -3.57
N MET A 65 11.49 8.10 -4.82
CA MET A 65 10.74 7.27 -5.75
C MET A 65 11.70 6.40 -6.56
N SER A 66 11.23 5.22 -6.97
CA SER A 66 11.97 4.25 -7.79
C SER A 66 11.36 4.07 -9.19
N CYS A 67 10.37 4.87 -9.55
CA CYS A 67 9.84 5.00 -10.90
C CYS A 67 10.19 6.37 -11.47
N SER A 68 10.11 6.53 -12.80
CA SER A 68 10.27 7.85 -13.39
C SER A 68 9.05 8.74 -13.08
N PRO A 69 9.20 10.08 -13.04
CA PRO A 69 8.07 10.97 -12.80
C PRO A 69 6.89 10.76 -13.76
N GLU A 70 7.18 10.41 -15.02
CA GLU A 70 6.17 10.18 -16.06
C GLU A 70 5.40 8.86 -15.84
N ALA A 71 6.00 7.91 -15.12
CA ALA A 71 5.36 6.63 -14.79
C ALA A 71 4.49 6.70 -13.53
N VAL A 72 4.46 7.84 -12.83
CA VAL A 72 3.64 8.00 -11.63
C VAL A 72 2.15 7.99 -12.01
N ALA A 73 1.45 6.92 -11.62
CA ALA A 73 0.01 6.79 -11.81
C ALA A 73 -0.78 7.38 -10.65
N LYS A 74 -0.24 7.33 -9.43
CA LYS A 74 -0.90 7.85 -8.23
C LYS A 74 0.09 8.44 -7.25
N ARG A 75 -0.19 9.66 -6.80
CA ARG A 75 0.40 10.24 -5.60
C ARG A 75 -0.41 9.79 -4.38
N CYS A 76 0.26 9.29 -3.38
CA CYS A 76 -0.35 8.81 -2.15
C CYS A 76 0.16 9.62 -0.97
N THR A 77 -0.76 10.08 -0.13
CA THR A 77 -0.42 10.90 1.05
C THR A 77 -0.89 10.23 2.34
N SER A 78 -0.21 10.56 3.44
CA SER A 78 -0.70 10.26 4.79
C SER A 78 -1.69 11.34 5.27
N SER A 79 -2.45 11.04 6.32
CA SER A 79 -3.41 11.99 6.92
C SER A 79 -2.80 13.28 7.47
N GLY A 80 -1.48 13.31 7.68
CA GLY A 80 -0.79 14.52 8.15
C GLY A 80 -1.12 14.94 9.60
N THR A 81 -1.72 14.06 10.39
CA THR A 81 -2.14 14.35 11.79
C THR A 81 -1.03 14.89 12.69
N MET A 82 0.23 14.66 12.33
CA MET A 82 1.43 15.16 13.02
C MET A 82 2.03 16.40 12.34
N GLY A 83 1.28 17.14 11.54
CA GLY A 83 1.67 18.41 10.92
C GLY A 83 2.45 18.31 9.61
N ARG A 84 3.06 17.17 9.27
CA ARG A 84 3.74 16.95 7.98
C ARG A 84 3.17 15.73 7.29
N ILE A 85 2.82 15.90 6.02
CA ILE A 85 2.31 14.83 5.16
C ILE A 85 3.49 14.06 4.58
N SER A 86 3.45 12.73 4.63
CA SER A 86 4.34 11.88 3.82
C SER A 86 3.72 11.66 2.45
N GLU A 87 4.58 11.67 1.44
CA GLU A 87 4.18 11.43 0.05
C GLU A 87 4.91 10.19 -0.47
N VAL A 88 4.15 9.30 -1.12
CA VAL A 88 4.66 8.13 -1.81
C VAL A 88 4.10 8.11 -3.21
N MET A 89 4.98 8.04 -4.21
CA MET A 89 4.60 7.92 -5.61
C MET A 89 4.49 6.44 -5.99
N ARG A 90 3.44 6.10 -6.72
CA ARG A 90 3.18 4.73 -7.19
C ARG A 90 2.96 4.73 -8.69
N ASP A 91 3.62 3.80 -9.38
CA ASP A 91 3.36 3.50 -10.77
C ASP A 91 2.16 2.55 -10.94
N GLN A 92 1.68 2.39 -12.15
CA GLN A 92 0.53 1.53 -12.44
C GLN A 92 0.81 0.07 -12.04
N LEU A 93 2.00 -0.42 -12.30
CA LEU A 93 2.38 -1.79 -11.94
C LEU A 93 2.27 -2.05 -10.43
N THR A 94 2.64 -1.07 -9.60
CA THR A 94 2.50 -1.19 -8.14
C THR A 94 1.03 -1.25 -7.72
N ILE A 95 0.16 -0.46 -8.36
CA ILE A 95 -1.28 -0.47 -8.11
C ILE A 95 -1.89 -1.81 -8.53
N ASP A 96 -1.55 -2.32 -9.71
CA ASP A 96 -2.04 -3.60 -10.22
C ASP A 96 -1.63 -4.77 -9.33
N ARG A 97 -0.39 -4.76 -8.84
CA ARG A 97 0.10 -5.77 -7.88
C ARG A 97 -0.64 -5.70 -6.54
N MET A 98 -0.97 -4.50 -6.08
CA MET A 98 -1.74 -4.33 -4.86
C MET A 98 -3.16 -4.86 -5.03
N LEU A 99 -3.85 -4.54 -6.15
CA LEU A 99 -5.16 -5.10 -6.47
C LEU A 99 -5.13 -6.62 -6.51
N SER A 100 -4.13 -7.19 -7.18
CA SER A 100 -3.93 -8.64 -7.20
C SER A 100 -3.71 -9.22 -5.79
N SER A 101 -2.96 -8.52 -4.93
CA SER A 101 -2.72 -8.95 -3.55
C SER A 101 -3.98 -8.90 -2.69
N ILE A 102 -4.87 -7.92 -2.90
CA ILE A 102 -6.16 -7.84 -2.23
C ILE A 102 -7.01 -9.05 -2.63
N ARG A 103 -7.12 -9.33 -3.92
CA ARG A 103 -7.87 -10.50 -4.42
C ARG A 103 -7.36 -11.81 -3.82
N TRP A 104 -6.06 -12.07 -3.89
CA TRP A 104 -5.47 -13.27 -3.30
C TRP A 104 -5.64 -13.33 -1.77
N GLY A 105 -5.59 -12.19 -1.10
CA GLY A 105 -5.80 -12.08 0.34
C GLY A 105 -7.22 -12.47 0.74
N THR A 106 -8.23 -12.04 -0.01
CA THR A 106 -9.64 -12.41 0.24
C THR A 106 -9.89 -13.88 -0.02
N GLU A 107 -9.35 -14.45 -1.10
CA GLU A 107 -9.44 -15.89 -1.38
C GLU A 107 -8.79 -16.74 -0.26
N LEU A 108 -7.66 -16.27 0.29
CA LEU A 108 -6.91 -17.00 1.32
C LEU A 108 -7.58 -16.92 2.72
N LEU A 109 -8.20 -15.79 3.04
CA LEU A 109 -8.69 -15.49 4.38
C LEU A 109 -10.13 -15.96 4.65
N GLY A 110 -10.91 -16.32 3.62
CA GLY A 110 -12.25 -16.64 4.00
C GLY A 110 -13.24 -17.20 3.00
N HIS A 111 -12.83 -17.58 1.83
CA HIS A 111 -13.84 -18.02 0.85
C HIS A 111 -15.01 -17.03 0.74
N TRP A 112 -14.73 -15.75 0.76
CA TRP A 112 -15.75 -14.72 0.59
C TRP A 112 -16.22 -14.79 -0.86
N ASN A 113 -17.41 -15.31 -1.04
CA ASN A 113 -18.08 -15.27 -2.32
C ASN A 113 -18.60 -13.85 -2.53
N ASP A 114 -18.50 -13.34 -3.75
CA ASP A 114 -18.89 -11.98 -4.10
C ASP A 114 -20.35 -11.65 -3.75
N ASP A 115 -21.22 -12.67 -3.72
CA ASP A 115 -22.65 -12.53 -3.46
C ASP A 115 -23.00 -12.45 -1.96
N ASP A 116 -22.06 -12.86 -1.09
CA ASP A 116 -22.32 -12.99 0.37
C ASP A 116 -21.64 -11.89 1.20
N VAL A 117 -20.92 -10.96 0.55
CA VAL A 117 -20.15 -9.94 1.26
C VAL A 117 -20.51 -8.54 0.79
N ALA A 118 -21.02 -7.73 1.72
CA ALA A 118 -21.13 -6.29 1.54
C ALA A 118 -20.07 -5.56 2.37
N VAL A 119 -19.47 -4.52 1.82
CA VAL A 119 -18.47 -3.71 2.50
C VAL A 119 -19.08 -2.39 2.93
N LEU A 120 -19.11 -2.16 4.24
CA LEU A 120 -19.46 -0.88 4.82
C LEU A 120 -18.17 -0.06 5.04
N ASN A 121 -17.84 0.81 4.11
CA ASN A 121 -16.68 1.68 4.23
C ASN A 121 -17.04 2.92 5.06
N LEU A 122 -16.47 3.02 6.26
CA LEU A 122 -16.66 4.16 7.17
C LEU A 122 -15.91 5.43 6.70
N GLY A 123 -15.28 5.39 5.54
CA GLY A 123 -14.57 6.48 4.91
C GLY A 123 -15.31 7.07 3.69
N PRO A 124 -14.65 8.02 3.01
CA PRO A 124 -15.14 8.63 1.78
C PRO A 124 -15.01 7.68 0.60
N ASN A 125 -15.72 7.99 -0.50
CA ASN A 125 -15.49 7.36 -1.80
C ASN A 125 -14.18 7.83 -2.44
N GLN A 126 -13.84 7.28 -3.61
CA GLN A 126 -12.59 7.57 -4.30
C GLN A 126 -12.41 9.05 -4.67
N GLU A 127 -13.48 9.72 -5.08
CA GLU A 127 -13.43 11.13 -5.46
C GLU A 127 -13.09 12.03 -4.28
N GLU A 128 -13.71 11.77 -3.14
CA GLU A 128 -13.48 12.52 -1.90
C GLU A 128 -12.19 12.11 -1.17
N ALA A 129 -11.73 10.89 -1.37
CA ALA A 129 -10.48 10.39 -0.79
C ALA A 129 -9.24 11.15 -1.30
N GLY A 130 -9.30 11.65 -2.54
CA GLY A 130 -8.21 12.37 -3.18
C GLY A 130 -6.91 11.54 -3.16
N ASP A 131 -5.85 12.13 -2.63
CA ASP A 131 -4.53 11.49 -2.52
C ASP A 131 -4.34 10.71 -1.21
N LEU A 132 -5.33 10.70 -0.30
CA LEU A 132 -5.21 10.01 0.98
C LEU A 132 -5.15 8.49 0.76
N TRP A 133 -3.97 7.92 1.03
CA TRP A 133 -3.67 6.53 0.68
C TRP A 133 -4.64 5.51 1.29
N PHE A 134 -4.91 5.63 2.58
CA PHE A 134 -5.80 4.68 3.26
C PHE A 134 -7.23 4.72 2.71
N ALA A 135 -7.76 5.93 2.47
CA ALA A 135 -9.07 6.08 1.86
C ALA A 135 -9.10 5.50 0.44
N TYR A 136 -8.07 5.78 -0.37
CA TYR A 136 -7.95 5.22 -1.71
C TYR A 136 -7.94 3.68 -1.69
N VAL A 137 -7.15 3.04 -0.81
CA VAL A 137 -7.12 1.57 -0.69
C VAL A 137 -8.49 1.01 -0.34
N SER A 138 -9.21 1.68 0.57
CA SER A 138 -10.56 1.25 0.95
C SER A 138 -11.54 1.31 -0.21
N THR A 139 -11.40 2.28 -1.13
CA THR A 139 -12.26 2.37 -2.32
C THR A 139 -11.98 1.28 -3.35
N LEU A 140 -10.80 0.68 -3.34
CA LEU A 140 -10.47 -0.41 -4.27
C LEU A 140 -11.28 -1.68 -3.98
N LEU A 141 -11.84 -1.82 -2.78
CA LEU A 141 -12.76 -2.92 -2.46
C LEU A 141 -14.02 -2.89 -3.32
N GLU A 142 -14.44 -1.72 -3.84
CA GLU A 142 -15.55 -1.60 -4.81
C GLU A 142 -15.34 -2.42 -6.08
N THR A 143 -14.08 -2.72 -6.42
CA THR A 143 -13.76 -3.55 -7.59
C THR A 143 -14.19 -5.01 -7.40
N PHE A 144 -14.33 -5.45 -6.14
CA PHE A 144 -14.59 -6.84 -5.80
C PHE A 144 -15.92 -7.04 -5.08
N TYR A 145 -16.42 -6.04 -4.37
CA TYR A 145 -17.57 -6.17 -3.47
C TYR A 145 -18.53 -5.00 -3.62
N SER A 146 -19.81 -5.25 -3.36
CA SER A 146 -20.79 -4.19 -3.14
C SER A 146 -20.35 -3.34 -1.96
N THR A 147 -20.00 -2.07 -2.20
CA THR A 147 -19.41 -1.20 -1.18
C THR A 147 -20.25 0.06 -0.99
N SER A 148 -20.62 0.32 0.26
CA SER A 148 -21.31 1.54 0.67
C SER A 148 -20.37 2.47 1.44
N HIS A 149 -20.26 3.74 1.02
CA HIS A 149 -19.40 4.73 1.65
C HIS A 149 -20.19 5.64 2.58
N MET A 150 -19.73 5.71 3.82
CA MET A 150 -20.46 6.44 4.89
C MET A 150 -20.05 7.90 5.03
N VAL A 151 -18.99 8.34 4.39
CA VAL A 151 -18.58 9.76 4.39
C VAL A 151 -18.93 10.38 3.05
N ARG A 152 -19.68 11.49 3.08
CA ARG A 152 -20.00 12.33 1.91
C ARG A 152 -19.87 13.81 2.28
N ASN A 153 -19.21 14.57 1.43
CA ASN A 153 -18.93 16.00 1.68
C ASN A 153 -18.26 16.23 3.05
N GLY A 154 -17.31 15.34 3.41
CA GLY A 154 -16.57 15.38 4.66
C GLY A 154 -17.42 15.11 5.92
N ARG A 155 -18.65 14.59 5.77
CA ARG A 155 -19.56 14.27 6.90
C ARG A 155 -19.92 12.79 6.90
N PHE A 156 -19.93 12.22 8.09
CA PHE A 156 -20.39 10.84 8.28
C PHE A 156 -21.92 10.78 8.24
N ASN A 157 -22.46 9.87 7.42
CA ASN A 157 -23.90 9.68 7.26
C ASN A 157 -24.40 8.49 8.12
N VAL A 158 -24.81 8.80 9.34
CA VAL A 158 -25.29 7.79 10.31
C VAL A 158 -26.57 7.10 9.84
N HIS A 159 -27.47 7.82 9.16
CA HIS A 159 -28.74 7.24 8.67
C HIS A 159 -28.47 6.17 7.60
N GLN A 160 -27.63 6.49 6.61
CA GLN A 160 -27.26 5.53 5.58
C GLN A 160 -26.57 4.30 6.16
N ALA A 161 -25.75 4.46 7.21
CA ALA A 161 -25.13 3.33 7.88
C ALA A 161 -26.18 2.42 8.53
N GLY A 162 -27.18 3.00 9.16
CA GLY A 162 -28.32 2.26 9.74
C GLY A 162 -29.14 1.53 8.68
N ASP A 163 -29.45 2.18 7.57
CA ASP A 163 -30.22 1.58 6.46
C ASP A 163 -29.49 0.36 5.88
N VAL A 164 -28.19 0.50 5.57
CA VAL A 164 -27.37 -0.63 5.06
C VAL A 164 -27.29 -1.80 6.04
N LEU A 165 -27.19 -1.52 7.35
CA LEU A 165 -27.14 -2.61 8.34
C LEU A 165 -28.48 -3.32 8.47
N ASN A 166 -29.60 -2.61 8.38
CA ASN A 166 -30.95 -3.21 8.40
C ASN A 166 -31.18 -4.09 7.16
N ASP A 167 -30.76 -3.62 5.96
CA ASP A 167 -30.91 -4.37 4.71
C ASP A 167 -30.08 -5.68 4.72
N LEU A 168 -29.05 -5.79 5.54
CA LEU A 168 -28.23 -6.99 5.69
C LEU A 168 -28.81 -8.01 6.71
N GLU A 169 -29.78 -7.59 7.53
CA GLU A 169 -30.47 -8.46 8.49
C GLU A 169 -31.70 -9.15 7.90
N GLU A 170 -32.21 -8.69 6.76
CA GLU A 170 -33.32 -9.30 6.02
C GLU A 170 -32.85 -10.42 5.05
#